data_039fc6b366853a65aa7a021e77c25b1a
#
_entry.id   039fc6b366853a65aa7a021e77c25b1a
#
_cell.length_a   1.000
_cell.length_b   1.000
_cell.length_c   1.000
_cell.angle_alpha   90.00
_cell.angle_beta   90.00
_cell.angle_gamma   90.00
#
_symmetry.space_group_name_H-M   'P 1'
#
loop_
_entity.id
_entity.type
_entity.pdbx_description
1 polymer ?
#
loop_
_entity_poly.entity_id
_entity_poly.type
_entity_poly.pdbx_seq_one_letter_code
_entity_poly.pdbx_strand_id
1 'polypeptide(L)'
;KSTTETYRFCVLLKELETSDGKLFAFVESAIVGRILSELVIFTGDRIDLKKSNAKVFLDTNIIFKLLGISTIDRSEYYKKLIKDMIDIGFKPYVYQHTYSEIVTILSSSEYWIGNYQFDPSKSSEATSYYIMNGKSRENVELQIANLQDDLESLGIYVYDMDYPQRIPVGVTDDKTYYDKIVSEYKRTNSQFNEGEMRNTVWDDAKSFFFTDFLNAGQNAFSFAGIQNIFVTHNETLSKVSKIQLSESGSKVEAAIPFCVSDVFWGNLIWANSSESLSIAGKQRLMTIVAAAFEPTVAVLHRLKEELDKLEKENKITKENCYFLKSNRMALDMLVRITEGDASKFTDSTPFEILDKIRSEAKDEGIKEEKVRNETEKHEIRKAHEKLECEHEEKYLKQLEQEKRDIDAQYQSLDGEKARLDKEKEKLKMCQKECVQKATKRCEHIRMAFLIGIVLWLIVGVVLLMKFNVLYSCVELIFGILVTLIFNNKLASWIIKDADLQEKIALIQNYEKMKEALILQYYKREKCTLKEIMQIEKQLSSIQVKKDDLARRTQENFEKQCEARGKIEKLKNSCVE
;
A
#
# COMPACT_ATOMS: atom_id res chain seq x y z
N LYS A 1 2.79 -33.79 5.80
CA LYS A 1 2.43 -34.46 4.52
C LYS A 1 3.53 -34.16 3.53
N SER A 2 3.95 -35.15 2.73
CA SER A 2 4.97 -34.91 1.70
C SER A 2 4.36 -34.06 0.58
N THR A 3 5.13 -33.23 -0.03
CA THR A 3 4.73 -32.40 -1.20
C THR A 3 4.19 -33.28 -2.32
N THR A 4 4.80 -34.42 -2.53
CA THR A 4 4.38 -35.44 -3.51
C THR A 4 2.97 -35.97 -3.25
N GLU A 5 2.61 -36.29 -2.00
CA GLU A 5 1.26 -36.76 -1.65
C GLU A 5 0.21 -35.69 -1.91
N THR A 6 0.54 -34.44 -1.58
CA THR A 6 -0.34 -33.31 -1.84
C THR A 6 -0.54 -33.12 -3.34
N TYR A 7 0.53 -33.15 -4.12
CA TYR A 7 0.46 -33.06 -5.59
C TYR A 7 -0.42 -34.16 -6.19
N ARG A 8 -0.17 -35.41 -5.84
CA ARG A 8 -0.96 -36.57 -6.35
C ARG A 8 -2.44 -36.47 -5.96
N PHE A 9 -2.72 -36.03 -4.75
CA PHE A 9 -4.09 -35.79 -4.30
C PHE A 9 -4.77 -34.69 -5.14
N CYS A 10 -4.06 -33.61 -5.46
CA CYS A 10 -4.58 -32.51 -6.28
C CYS A 10 -4.77 -32.93 -7.75
N VAL A 11 -3.91 -33.79 -8.30
CA VAL A 11 -4.12 -34.42 -9.61
C VAL A 11 -5.42 -35.21 -9.63
N LEU A 12 -5.63 -36.06 -8.61
CA LEU A 12 -6.88 -36.83 -8.47
C LEU A 12 -8.10 -35.91 -8.38
N LEU A 13 -8.03 -34.82 -7.60
CA LEU A 13 -9.14 -33.86 -7.48
C LEU A 13 -9.49 -33.21 -8.83
N LYS A 14 -8.48 -32.85 -9.62
CA LYS A 14 -8.67 -32.28 -10.95
C LYS A 14 -9.33 -33.30 -11.92
N GLU A 15 -8.95 -34.54 -11.82
CA GLU A 15 -9.61 -35.63 -12.59
C GLU A 15 -11.05 -35.83 -12.13
N LEU A 16 -11.33 -35.82 -10.85
CA LEU A 16 -12.69 -35.97 -10.29
C LEU A 16 -13.62 -34.85 -10.71
N GLU A 17 -13.14 -33.62 -10.84
CA GLU A 17 -13.95 -32.47 -11.30
C GLU A 17 -14.57 -32.75 -12.67
N THR A 18 -13.85 -33.46 -13.54
CA THR A 18 -14.30 -33.77 -14.91
C THR A 18 -14.97 -35.13 -15.04
N SER A 19 -14.59 -36.14 -14.22
CA SER A 19 -15.02 -37.52 -14.37
C SER A 19 -16.15 -37.93 -13.42
N ASP A 20 -16.18 -37.40 -12.18
CA ASP A 20 -17.19 -37.72 -11.16
C ASP A 20 -17.57 -36.49 -10.33
N GLY A 21 -18.48 -35.68 -10.88
CA GLY A 21 -18.97 -34.47 -10.22
C GLY A 21 -19.65 -34.72 -8.87
N LYS A 22 -20.16 -35.95 -8.58
CA LYS A 22 -20.77 -36.25 -7.27
C LYS A 22 -19.71 -36.43 -6.18
N LEU A 23 -18.62 -37.10 -6.50
CA LEU A 23 -17.52 -37.30 -5.56
C LEU A 23 -16.79 -35.99 -5.35
N PHE A 24 -16.62 -35.17 -6.39
CA PHE A 24 -16.07 -33.82 -6.26
C PHE A 24 -16.92 -32.95 -5.33
N ALA A 25 -18.25 -32.92 -5.50
CA ALA A 25 -19.18 -32.19 -4.64
C ALA A 25 -19.14 -32.67 -3.17
N PHE A 26 -18.87 -33.96 -2.95
CA PHE A 26 -18.67 -34.48 -1.59
C PHE A 26 -17.41 -33.91 -0.94
N VAL A 27 -16.30 -33.84 -1.68
CA VAL A 27 -15.06 -33.20 -1.18
C VAL A 27 -15.26 -31.70 -0.92
N GLU A 28 -15.96 -31.00 -1.80
CA GLU A 28 -16.37 -29.60 -1.62
C GLU A 28 -17.17 -29.42 -0.32
N SER A 29 -18.18 -30.27 -0.10
CA SER A 29 -18.99 -30.25 1.13
C SER A 29 -18.16 -30.50 2.40
N ALA A 30 -17.15 -31.37 2.35
CA ALA A 30 -16.25 -31.62 3.47
C ALA A 30 -15.40 -30.37 3.80
N ILE A 31 -14.97 -29.61 2.79
CA ILE A 31 -14.25 -28.36 2.98
C ILE A 31 -15.15 -27.29 3.58
N VAL A 32 -16.40 -27.16 3.10
CA VAL A 32 -17.40 -26.26 3.70
C VAL A 32 -17.65 -26.64 5.16
N GLY A 33 -17.79 -27.93 5.47
CA GLY A 33 -17.92 -28.41 6.84
C GLY A 33 -16.73 -28.04 7.74
N ARG A 34 -15.51 -28.09 7.21
CA ARG A 34 -14.31 -27.64 7.91
C ARG A 34 -14.31 -26.13 8.14
N ILE A 35 -14.68 -25.33 7.15
CA ILE A 35 -14.84 -23.87 7.27
C ILE A 35 -15.81 -23.55 8.41
N LEU A 36 -16.98 -24.18 8.41
CA LEU A 36 -17.98 -23.99 9.46
C LEU A 36 -17.47 -24.40 10.84
N SER A 37 -16.74 -25.52 10.95
CA SER A 37 -16.14 -25.97 12.20
C SER A 37 -15.11 -24.97 12.74
N GLU A 38 -14.24 -24.44 11.88
CA GLU A 38 -13.28 -23.40 12.26
C GLU A 38 -13.99 -22.13 12.77
N LEU A 39 -15.10 -21.74 12.13
CA LEU A 39 -15.89 -20.58 12.52
C LEU A 39 -16.59 -20.78 13.87
N VAL A 40 -17.20 -21.93 14.12
CA VAL A 40 -17.88 -22.22 15.39
C VAL A 40 -16.91 -22.20 16.56
N ILE A 41 -15.68 -22.67 16.36
CA ILE A 41 -14.63 -22.63 17.41
C ILE A 41 -14.26 -21.19 17.78
N PHE A 42 -14.28 -20.25 16.81
CA PHE A 42 -13.82 -18.88 17.00
C PHE A 42 -14.93 -17.89 17.40
N THR A 43 -16.18 -18.11 17.02
CA THR A 43 -17.21 -17.08 17.14
C THR A 43 -18.18 -17.28 18.30
N GLY A 44 -18.13 -18.41 19.00
CA GLY A 44 -19.13 -18.71 20.03
C GLY A 44 -20.57 -18.68 19.45
N ASP A 45 -21.55 -18.42 20.29
CA ASP A 45 -22.97 -18.66 19.94
C ASP A 45 -23.62 -17.66 18.96
N ARG A 46 -22.99 -16.55 18.53
CA ARG A 46 -23.64 -15.57 17.63
C ARG A 46 -22.67 -14.80 16.74
N ILE A 47 -22.80 -15.03 15.44
CA ILE A 47 -22.31 -14.12 14.41
C ILE A 47 -23.43 -13.10 14.12
N ASP A 48 -23.53 -12.05 14.92
CA ASP A 48 -24.45 -10.94 14.65
C ASP A 48 -23.71 -9.90 13.79
N LEU A 49 -23.90 -9.98 12.48
CA LEU A 49 -23.33 -9.02 11.53
C LEU A 49 -24.24 -7.82 11.37
N LYS A 50 -24.37 -7.03 12.42
CA LYS A 50 -24.83 -5.67 12.24
C LYS A 50 -23.82 -4.91 11.40
N LYS A 51 -24.31 -4.03 10.49
CA LYS A 51 -23.47 -3.19 9.64
C LYS A 51 -22.26 -2.67 10.42
N SER A 52 -21.10 -3.14 10.08
CA SER A 52 -19.84 -2.73 10.68
C SER A 52 -19.32 -1.51 9.90
N ASN A 53 -18.80 -0.51 10.61
CA ASN A 53 -18.05 0.60 10.01
C ASN A 53 -16.54 0.38 10.14
N ALA A 54 -16.13 -0.84 10.44
CA ALA A 54 -14.73 -1.17 10.68
C ALA A 54 -13.88 -1.01 9.41
N LYS A 55 -12.65 -0.58 9.63
CA LYS A 55 -11.64 -0.49 8.57
C LYS A 55 -10.93 -1.84 8.45
N VAL A 56 -10.77 -2.28 7.22
CA VAL A 56 -10.03 -3.50 6.89
C VAL A 56 -8.83 -3.11 6.05
N PHE A 57 -7.65 -3.30 6.60
CA PHE A 57 -6.39 -3.00 5.92
C PHE A 57 -5.90 -4.26 5.21
N LEU A 58 -5.61 -4.13 3.93
CA LEU A 58 -5.25 -5.23 3.05
C LEU A 58 -3.74 -5.22 2.80
N ASP A 59 -3.15 -6.40 2.90
CA ASP A 59 -1.74 -6.63 2.62
C ASP A 59 -1.43 -6.63 1.12
N THR A 60 -0.18 -6.33 0.74
CA THR A 60 0.38 -6.30 -0.61
C THR A 60 -0.02 -7.53 -1.44
N ASN A 61 0.15 -8.73 -0.89
CA ASN A 61 -0.15 -9.97 -1.60
C ASN A 61 -1.65 -10.14 -1.91
N ILE A 62 -2.53 -9.61 -1.07
CA ILE A 62 -3.98 -9.62 -1.34
C ILE A 62 -4.29 -8.72 -2.52
N ILE A 63 -3.66 -7.55 -2.59
CA ILE A 63 -3.85 -6.62 -3.70
C ILE A 63 -3.38 -7.22 -5.02
N PHE A 64 -2.21 -7.87 -5.06
CA PHE A 64 -1.75 -8.55 -6.28
C PHE A 64 -2.74 -9.62 -6.74
N LYS A 65 -3.27 -10.44 -5.84
CA LYS A 65 -4.27 -11.47 -6.18
C LYS A 65 -5.58 -10.85 -6.66
N LEU A 66 -6.02 -9.77 -6.03
CA LEU A 66 -7.22 -9.03 -6.42
C LEU A 66 -7.12 -8.44 -7.82
N LEU A 67 -5.95 -7.90 -8.17
CA LEU A 67 -5.66 -7.34 -9.49
C LEU A 67 -5.34 -8.40 -10.55
N GLY A 68 -5.29 -9.68 -10.17
CA GLY A 68 -4.91 -10.78 -11.07
C GLY A 68 -3.42 -10.79 -11.41
N ILE A 69 -2.59 -10.12 -10.62
CA ILE A 69 -1.13 -10.08 -10.77
C ILE A 69 -0.50 -11.17 -9.89
N SER A 70 -0.87 -12.40 -10.16
CA SER A 70 -0.36 -13.58 -9.46
C SER A 70 -0.21 -14.75 -10.40
N THR A 71 0.66 -15.69 -10.07
CA THR A 71 0.91 -16.89 -10.90
C THR A 71 -0.33 -17.75 -11.02
N ILE A 72 -1.20 -17.74 -10.02
CA ILE A 72 -2.52 -18.37 -10.04
C ILE A 72 -3.57 -17.26 -10.04
N ASP A 73 -4.43 -17.23 -11.06
CA ASP A 73 -5.52 -16.27 -11.10
C ASP A 73 -6.57 -16.58 -10.02
N ARG A 74 -6.69 -15.66 -9.07
CA ARG A 74 -7.65 -15.66 -7.96
C ARG A 74 -8.45 -14.37 -7.90
N SER A 75 -8.37 -13.55 -8.92
CA SER A 75 -8.94 -12.21 -8.92
C SER A 75 -10.44 -12.21 -8.64
N GLU A 76 -11.18 -13.12 -9.24
CA GLU A 76 -12.64 -13.24 -9.02
C GLU A 76 -13.00 -13.60 -7.56
N TYR A 77 -12.21 -14.45 -6.92
CA TYR A 77 -12.36 -14.78 -5.52
C TYR A 77 -12.18 -13.55 -4.62
N TYR A 78 -11.08 -12.80 -4.83
CA TYR A 78 -10.79 -11.63 -4.01
C TYR A 78 -11.74 -10.47 -4.33
N LYS A 79 -12.13 -10.26 -5.58
CA LYS A 79 -13.16 -9.27 -5.96
C LYS A 79 -14.48 -9.54 -5.27
N LYS A 80 -14.92 -10.81 -5.25
CA LYS A 80 -16.12 -11.19 -4.53
C LYS A 80 -15.97 -10.98 -3.03
N LEU A 81 -14.84 -11.34 -2.42
CA LEU A 81 -14.57 -11.13 -1.02
C LEU A 81 -14.66 -9.62 -0.66
N ILE A 82 -14.03 -8.75 -1.45
CA ILE A 82 -14.07 -7.30 -1.24
C ILE A 82 -15.51 -6.77 -1.36
N LYS A 83 -16.23 -7.21 -2.37
CA LYS A 83 -17.63 -6.82 -2.57
C LYS A 83 -18.49 -7.24 -1.37
N ASP A 84 -18.44 -8.52 -0.98
CA ASP A 84 -19.23 -9.05 0.15
C ASP A 84 -18.89 -8.31 1.45
N MET A 85 -17.63 -7.96 1.65
CA MET A 85 -17.14 -7.19 2.78
C MET A 85 -17.72 -5.76 2.80
N ILE A 86 -17.74 -5.07 1.65
CA ILE A 86 -18.32 -3.73 1.51
C ILE A 86 -19.84 -3.79 1.72
N ASP A 87 -20.53 -4.79 1.20
CA ASP A 87 -21.97 -4.97 1.35
C ASP A 87 -22.39 -5.14 2.82
N ILE A 88 -21.52 -5.74 3.63
CA ILE A 88 -21.71 -5.85 5.10
C ILE A 88 -21.41 -4.52 5.81
N GLY A 89 -20.71 -3.58 5.15
CA GLY A 89 -20.39 -2.24 5.65
C GLY A 89 -18.95 -2.03 6.09
N PHE A 90 -18.06 -3.01 5.90
CA PHE A 90 -16.63 -2.81 6.11
C PHE A 90 -16.04 -1.88 5.06
N LYS A 91 -15.00 -1.15 5.45
CA LYS A 91 -14.30 -0.20 4.58
C LYS A 91 -12.89 -0.72 4.32
N PRO A 92 -12.60 -1.21 3.10
CA PRO A 92 -11.27 -1.68 2.75
C PRO A 92 -10.31 -0.52 2.49
N TYR A 93 -9.09 -0.68 3.00
CA TYR A 93 -7.99 0.27 2.85
C TYR A 93 -6.68 -0.46 2.58
N VAL A 94 -5.73 0.25 2.02
CA VAL A 94 -4.31 -0.09 2.04
C VAL A 94 -3.56 1.03 2.75
N TYR A 95 -2.56 0.70 3.57
CA TYR A 95 -1.70 1.73 4.16
C TYR A 95 -0.85 2.39 3.07
N GLN A 96 -0.46 3.65 3.28
CA GLN A 96 0.41 4.37 2.34
C GLN A 96 1.74 3.64 2.09
N HIS A 97 2.34 3.02 3.11
CA HIS A 97 3.57 2.24 2.92
C HIS A 97 3.32 0.95 2.13
N THR A 98 2.18 0.27 2.32
CA THR A 98 1.76 -0.88 1.51
C THR A 98 1.58 -0.48 0.04
N TYR A 99 0.93 0.65 -0.23
CA TYR A 99 0.82 1.19 -1.58
C TYR A 99 2.20 1.45 -2.20
N SER A 100 3.11 2.05 -1.45
CA SER A 100 4.48 2.31 -1.90
C SER A 100 5.27 1.01 -2.13
N GLU A 101 5.05 -0.01 -1.31
CA GLU A 101 5.62 -1.35 -1.49
C GLU A 101 5.13 -1.99 -2.80
N ILE A 102 3.82 -1.94 -3.08
CA ILE A 102 3.24 -2.44 -4.33
C ILE A 102 3.91 -1.78 -5.54
N VAL A 103 4.02 -0.45 -5.55
CA VAL A 103 4.69 0.30 -6.62
C VAL A 103 6.16 -0.12 -6.75
N THR A 104 6.85 -0.31 -5.64
CA THR A 104 8.26 -0.74 -5.61
C THR A 104 8.43 -2.13 -6.22
N ILE A 105 7.57 -3.08 -5.86
CA ILE A 105 7.59 -4.44 -6.39
C ILE A 105 7.29 -4.45 -7.89
N LEU A 106 6.28 -3.69 -8.33
CA LEU A 106 5.95 -3.55 -9.75
C LEU A 106 7.13 -2.94 -10.53
N SER A 107 7.71 -1.85 -10.05
CA SER A 107 8.88 -1.22 -10.68
C SER A 107 10.10 -2.17 -10.74
N SER A 108 10.30 -2.98 -9.69
CA SER A 108 11.33 -4.03 -9.70
C SER A 108 11.04 -5.10 -10.77
N SER A 109 9.77 -5.43 -10.99
CA SER A 109 9.37 -6.42 -12.01
C SER A 109 9.75 -5.98 -13.41
N GLU A 110 9.66 -4.70 -13.72
CA GLU A 110 10.09 -4.11 -14.99
C GLU A 110 11.58 -4.41 -15.31
N TYR A 111 12.46 -4.30 -14.30
CA TYR A 111 13.89 -4.59 -14.46
C TYR A 111 14.15 -6.06 -14.83
N TRP A 112 13.34 -6.98 -14.29
CA TRP A 112 13.56 -8.41 -14.49
C TRP A 112 12.99 -8.96 -15.80
N ILE A 113 12.08 -8.26 -16.48
CA ILE A 113 11.53 -8.66 -17.78
C ILE A 113 12.66 -8.69 -18.82
N GLY A 114 12.91 -9.86 -19.39
CA GLY A 114 13.97 -10.10 -20.37
C GLY A 114 15.39 -10.18 -19.79
N ASN A 115 15.55 -10.12 -18.48
CA ASN A 115 16.86 -10.23 -17.84
C ASN A 115 17.26 -11.71 -17.65
N TYR A 116 18.33 -12.14 -18.29
CA TYR A 116 18.85 -13.51 -18.19
C TYR A 116 19.28 -13.92 -16.76
N GLN A 117 19.56 -12.95 -15.89
CA GLN A 117 19.91 -13.19 -14.48
C GLN A 117 18.68 -13.43 -13.60
N PHE A 118 17.47 -13.41 -14.14
CA PHE A 118 16.25 -13.68 -13.40
C PHE A 118 16.35 -14.97 -12.60
N ASP A 119 15.97 -14.88 -11.31
CA ASP A 119 15.95 -16.00 -10.38
C ASP A 119 14.52 -16.20 -9.87
N PRO A 120 13.79 -17.21 -10.37
CA PRO A 120 12.41 -17.46 -9.99
C PRO A 120 12.25 -17.88 -8.52
N SER A 121 13.32 -18.38 -7.87
CA SER A 121 13.27 -18.80 -6.46
C SER A 121 13.28 -17.62 -5.48
N LYS A 122 13.71 -16.44 -5.94
CA LYS A 122 13.82 -15.20 -5.15
C LYS A 122 12.89 -14.09 -5.63
N SER A 123 12.18 -14.31 -6.73
CA SER A 123 11.31 -13.30 -7.31
C SER A 123 10.00 -13.17 -6.54
N SER A 124 9.42 -11.98 -6.54
CA SER A 124 8.05 -11.78 -6.06
C SER A 124 7.04 -12.52 -6.96
N GLU A 125 5.86 -12.81 -6.42
CA GLU A 125 4.75 -13.41 -7.18
C GLU A 125 4.36 -12.53 -8.38
N ALA A 126 4.35 -11.20 -8.19
CA ALA A 126 4.07 -10.24 -9.25
C ALA A 126 5.13 -10.29 -10.36
N THR A 127 6.43 -10.28 -10.01
CA THR A 127 7.51 -10.41 -10.99
C THR A 127 7.38 -11.69 -11.81
N SER A 128 7.16 -12.81 -11.12
CA SER A 128 6.93 -14.11 -11.76
C SER A 128 5.75 -14.07 -12.71
N TYR A 129 4.64 -13.45 -12.30
CA TYR A 129 3.44 -13.29 -13.14
C TYR A 129 3.75 -12.58 -14.46
N TYR A 130 4.41 -11.42 -14.43
CA TYR A 130 4.72 -10.66 -15.64
C TYR A 130 5.64 -11.43 -16.58
N ILE A 131 6.66 -12.08 -16.05
CA ILE A 131 7.62 -12.84 -16.82
C ILE A 131 6.99 -14.10 -17.42
N MET A 132 6.31 -14.91 -16.62
CA MET A 132 5.70 -16.17 -17.07
C MET A 132 4.58 -15.98 -18.07
N ASN A 133 3.87 -14.85 -18.02
CA ASN A 133 2.82 -14.52 -18.97
C ASN A 133 3.32 -13.69 -20.17
N GLY A 134 4.64 -13.55 -20.35
CA GLY A 134 5.24 -12.83 -21.47
C GLY A 134 4.81 -11.36 -21.55
N LYS A 135 4.51 -10.74 -20.41
CA LYS A 135 4.14 -9.33 -20.36
C LYS A 135 5.36 -8.44 -20.61
N SER A 136 5.11 -7.31 -21.25
CA SER A 136 6.16 -6.32 -21.53
C SER A 136 6.33 -5.34 -20.37
N ARG A 137 7.37 -4.51 -20.42
CA ARG A 137 7.62 -3.43 -19.44
C ARG A 137 6.50 -2.40 -19.43
N GLU A 138 5.98 -2.07 -20.60
CA GLU A 138 4.87 -1.14 -20.75
C GLU A 138 3.60 -1.64 -20.04
N ASN A 139 3.39 -2.95 -19.95
CA ASN A 139 2.29 -3.50 -19.16
C ASN A 139 2.46 -3.23 -17.66
N VAL A 140 3.70 -3.25 -17.17
CA VAL A 140 3.99 -2.92 -15.76
C VAL A 140 3.80 -1.43 -15.50
N GLU A 141 4.32 -0.57 -16.39
CA GLU A 141 4.16 0.89 -16.29
C GLU A 141 2.68 1.29 -16.29
N LEU A 142 1.90 0.69 -17.19
CA LEU A 142 0.46 0.92 -17.25
C LEU A 142 -0.25 0.49 -15.96
N GLN A 143 0.13 -0.65 -15.40
CA GLN A 143 -0.41 -1.12 -14.13
C GLN A 143 -0.08 -0.18 -12.97
N ILE A 144 1.16 0.34 -12.93
CA ILE A 144 1.56 1.33 -11.92
C ILE A 144 0.75 2.61 -12.07
N ALA A 145 0.59 3.08 -13.31
CA ALA A 145 -0.15 4.31 -13.60
C ALA A 145 -1.63 4.21 -13.19
N ASN A 146 -2.25 3.07 -13.41
CA ASN A 146 -3.67 2.84 -13.11
C ASN A 146 -3.92 2.32 -11.68
N LEU A 147 -2.88 2.00 -10.91
CA LEU A 147 -3.02 1.30 -9.63
C LEU A 147 -4.01 1.98 -8.67
N GLN A 148 -3.95 3.29 -8.56
CA GLN A 148 -4.85 4.03 -7.67
C GLN A 148 -6.30 3.96 -8.16
N ASP A 149 -6.52 4.19 -9.44
CA ASP A 149 -7.86 4.15 -10.06
C ASP A 149 -8.45 2.74 -9.99
N ASP A 150 -7.62 1.70 -10.19
CA ASP A 150 -8.01 0.30 -10.06
C ASP A 150 -8.47 -0.01 -8.62
N LEU A 151 -7.71 0.42 -7.62
CA LEU A 151 -8.08 0.24 -6.22
C LEU A 151 -9.37 0.99 -5.86
N GLU A 152 -9.48 2.26 -6.25
CA GLU A 152 -10.66 3.09 -5.97
C GLU A 152 -11.92 2.54 -6.67
N SER A 153 -11.77 1.99 -7.88
CA SER A 153 -12.88 1.32 -8.60
C SER A 153 -13.42 0.09 -7.87
N LEU A 154 -12.57 -0.56 -7.08
CA LEU A 154 -12.91 -1.70 -6.22
C LEU A 154 -13.38 -1.25 -4.82
N GLY A 155 -13.46 0.06 -4.57
CA GLY A 155 -13.85 0.61 -3.27
C GLY A 155 -12.74 0.56 -2.23
N ILE A 156 -11.49 0.41 -2.62
CA ILE A 156 -10.31 0.35 -1.75
C ILE A 156 -9.59 1.70 -1.81
N TYR A 157 -9.32 2.30 -0.66
CA TYR A 157 -8.69 3.61 -0.57
C TYR A 157 -7.35 3.54 0.14
N VAL A 158 -6.44 4.42 -0.23
CA VAL A 158 -5.16 4.56 0.46
C VAL A 158 -5.37 5.30 1.78
N TYR A 159 -4.93 4.70 2.87
CA TYR A 159 -4.98 5.27 4.20
C TYR A 159 -3.62 5.85 4.56
N ASP A 160 -3.53 7.16 4.49
CA ASP A 160 -2.34 7.90 4.90
C ASP A 160 -2.42 8.22 6.39
N MET A 161 -1.40 7.82 7.12
CA MET A 161 -1.30 8.01 8.56
C MET A 161 0.10 8.48 8.92
N ASP A 162 0.18 9.65 9.52
CA ASP A 162 1.42 10.14 10.12
C ASP A 162 1.84 9.26 11.31
N TYR A 163 3.15 9.06 11.46
CA TYR A 163 3.67 8.35 12.62
C TYR A 163 3.34 9.10 13.91
N PRO A 164 2.72 8.46 14.90
CA PRO A 164 2.27 9.15 16.10
C PRO A 164 3.44 9.67 16.93
N GLN A 165 3.33 10.88 17.44
CA GLN A 165 4.35 11.49 18.31
C GLN A 165 4.45 10.82 19.69
N ARG A 166 3.39 10.14 20.13
CA ARG A 166 3.33 9.37 21.39
C ARG A 166 2.58 8.10 21.17
N ILE A 167 3.13 7.01 21.68
CA ILE A 167 2.49 5.70 21.66
C ILE A 167 1.66 5.58 22.96
N PRO A 168 0.35 5.32 22.86
CA PRO A 168 -0.51 5.10 24.03
C PRO A 168 -0.06 3.88 24.84
N VAL A 169 -0.36 3.90 26.13
CA VAL A 169 -0.16 2.73 27.00
C VAL A 169 -1.03 1.57 26.49
N GLY A 170 -0.45 0.41 26.32
CA GLY A 170 -1.13 -0.78 25.80
C GLY A 170 -0.92 -1.04 24.30
N VAL A 171 -0.41 -0.06 23.55
CA VAL A 171 0.00 -0.23 22.14
C VAL A 171 1.45 -0.68 22.08
N THR A 172 1.73 -1.72 21.30
CA THR A 172 3.09 -2.22 21.10
C THR A 172 3.77 -1.41 19.96
N ASP A 173 5.04 -1.02 20.16
CA ASP A 173 5.79 -0.28 19.14
C ASP A 173 6.21 -1.17 17.94
N ASP A 174 6.51 -0.51 16.83
CA ASP A 174 6.87 -1.16 15.56
C ASP A 174 8.16 -1.98 15.65
N LYS A 175 9.13 -1.54 16.45
CA LYS A 175 10.38 -2.29 16.65
C LYS A 175 10.11 -3.60 17.39
N THR A 176 9.28 -3.57 18.42
CA THR A 176 8.87 -4.77 19.14
C THR A 176 8.12 -5.74 18.22
N TYR A 177 7.26 -5.23 17.34
CA TYR A 177 6.63 -6.06 16.33
C TYR A 177 7.64 -6.62 15.33
N TYR A 178 8.59 -5.82 14.86
CA TYR A 178 9.66 -6.28 13.99
C TYR A 178 10.41 -7.47 14.61
N ASP A 179 10.85 -7.35 15.86
CA ASP A 179 11.60 -8.39 16.56
C ASP A 179 10.77 -9.69 16.72
N LYS A 180 9.48 -9.57 17.00
CA LYS A 180 8.55 -10.72 17.07
C LYS A 180 8.36 -11.41 15.72
N ILE A 181 8.17 -10.64 14.65
CA ILE A 181 8.01 -11.15 13.28
C ILE A 181 9.29 -11.86 12.85
N VAL A 182 10.47 -11.26 13.05
CA VAL A 182 11.77 -11.87 12.76
C VAL A 182 11.94 -13.18 13.52
N SER A 183 11.61 -13.18 14.81
CA SER A 183 11.71 -14.38 15.66
C SER A 183 10.85 -15.53 15.11
N GLU A 184 9.62 -15.23 14.69
CA GLU A 184 8.71 -16.24 14.15
C GLU A 184 9.15 -16.71 12.76
N TYR A 185 9.67 -15.83 11.89
CA TYR A 185 10.27 -16.24 10.64
C TYR A 185 11.47 -17.17 10.84
N LYS A 186 12.40 -16.83 11.74
CA LYS A 186 13.55 -17.69 12.07
C LYS A 186 13.13 -19.07 12.60
N ARG A 187 12.01 -19.13 13.34
CA ARG A 187 11.47 -20.36 13.88
C ARG A 187 10.82 -21.25 12.83
N THR A 188 10.16 -20.66 11.84
CA THR A 188 9.34 -21.39 10.84
C THR A 188 10.06 -21.63 9.53
N ASN A 189 11.06 -20.83 9.20
CA ASN A 189 11.81 -20.90 7.95
C ASN A 189 13.32 -20.89 8.20
N SER A 190 13.94 -22.04 8.06
CA SER A 190 15.39 -22.21 8.24
C SER A 190 16.25 -21.45 7.22
N GLN A 191 15.67 -21.02 6.09
CA GLN A 191 16.35 -20.24 5.04
C GLN A 191 16.07 -18.73 5.14
N PHE A 192 15.38 -18.29 6.20
CA PHE A 192 15.06 -16.88 6.38
C PHE A 192 16.33 -16.04 6.56
N ASN A 193 16.51 -15.07 5.67
CA ASN A 193 17.62 -14.11 5.71
C ASN A 193 17.07 -12.72 6.08
N GLU A 194 17.32 -12.31 7.32
CA GLU A 194 16.87 -11.03 7.86
C GLU A 194 17.40 -9.83 7.06
N GLY A 195 18.65 -9.94 6.54
CA GLY A 195 19.26 -8.87 5.74
C GLY A 195 18.51 -8.61 4.43
N GLU A 196 18.15 -9.68 3.72
CA GLU A 196 17.38 -9.59 2.47
C GLU A 196 15.92 -9.16 2.70
N MET A 197 15.30 -9.61 3.79
CA MET A 197 13.87 -9.37 4.09
C MET A 197 13.62 -8.15 4.97
N ARG A 198 14.66 -7.40 5.31
CA ARG A 198 14.58 -6.32 6.31
C ARG A 198 13.49 -5.30 6.03
N ASN A 199 13.41 -4.81 4.81
CA ASN A 199 12.43 -3.77 4.43
C ASN A 199 11.00 -4.33 4.50
N THR A 200 10.77 -5.52 3.95
CA THR A 200 9.47 -6.20 3.99
C THR A 200 9.00 -6.41 5.43
N VAL A 201 9.88 -6.91 6.31
CA VAL A 201 9.54 -7.12 7.73
C VAL A 201 9.26 -5.79 8.44
N TRP A 202 9.94 -4.70 8.08
CA TRP A 202 9.63 -3.39 8.63
C TRP A 202 8.27 -2.86 8.16
N ASP A 203 7.89 -3.08 6.92
CA ASP A 203 6.57 -2.68 6.41
C ASP A 203 5.46 -3.52 7.03
N ASP A 204 5.69 -4.82 7.25
CA ASP A 204 4.82 -5.70 8.05
C ASP A 204 4.67 -5.18 9.48
N ALA A 205 5.77 -4.82 10.14
CA ALA A 205 5.77 -4.30 11.51
C ALA A 205 5.04 -2.95 11.63
N LYS A 206 5.16 -2.08 10.63
CA LYS A 206 4.38 -0.83 10.56
C LYS A 206 2.89 -1.09 10.41
N SER A 207 2.49 -2.05 9.57
CA SER A 207 1.09 -2.43 9.40
C SER A 207 0.50 -2.94 10.72
N PHE A 208 1.26 -3.73 11.46
CA PHE A 208 0.91 -4.17 12.81
C PHE A 208 0.76 -3.01 13.78
N PHE A 209 1.77 -2.17 13.86
CA PHE A 209 1.80 -1.01 14.75
C PHE A 209 0.63 -0.06 14.46
N PHE A 210 0.38 0.29 13.21
CA PHE A 210 -0.70 1.19 12.87
C PHE A 210 -2.08 0.59 13.16
N THR A 211 -2.27 -0.71 12.93
CA THR A 211 -3.54 -1.37 13.24
C THR A 211 -3.76 -1.46 14.75
N ASP A 212 -2.74 -1.82 15.53
CA ASP A 212 -2.77 -1.85 16.99
C ASP A 212 -3.01 -0.45 17.57
N PHE A 213 -2.33 0.57 17.02
CA PHE A 213 -2.52 1.97 17.41
C PHE A 213 -3.96 2.45 17.15
N LEU A 214 -4.52 2.14 16.00
CA LEU A 214 -5.90 2.50 15.65
C LEU A 214 -6.92 1.81 16.56
N ASN A 215 -6.58 0.64 17.10
CA ASN A 215 -7.36 -0.08 18.09
C ASN A 215 -7.05 0.35 19.53
N ALA A 216 -6.16 1.31 19.75
CA ALA A 216 -5.70 1.77 21.05
C ALA A 216 -5.22 0.62 21.96
N GLY A 217 -4.58 -0.41 21.39
CA GLY A 217 -4.12 -1.61 22.09
C GLY A 217 -5.25 -2.54 22.56
N GLN A 218 -6.47 -2.35 22.09
CA GLN A 218 -7.63 -3.15 22.47
C GLN A 218 -7.93 -4.25 21.47
N ASN A 219 -8.30 -5.41 21.97
CA ASN A 219 -8.72 -6.55 21.16
C ASN A 219 -10.25 -6.62 21.04
N ALA A 220 -10.74 -7.04 19.88
CA ALA A 220 -12.15 -7.32 19.67
C ALA A 220 -12.53 -8.69 20.24
N PHE A 221 -13.67 -8.78 20.93
CA PHE A 221 -14.22 -10.02 21.49
C PHE A 221 -15.43 -10.54 20.72
N SER A 222 -15.81 -9.87 19.65
CA SER A 222 -16.87 -10.26 18.75
C SER A 222 -16.64 -9.66 17.38
N PHE A 223 -17.24 -10.23 16.36
CA PHE A 223 -17.16 -9.71 15.00
C PHE A 223 -17.68 -8.25 14.91
N ALA A 224 -18.77 -7.94 15.59
CA ALA A 224 -19.32 -6.58 15.66
C ALA A 224 -18.43 -5.60 16.42
N GLY A 225 -17.53 -6.09 17.26
CA GLY A 225 -16.57 -5.28 18.03
C GLY A 225 -15.30 -4.92 17.26
N ILE A 226 -15.09 -5.47 16.07
CA ILE A 226 -13.94 -5.13 15.23
C ILE A 226 -14.07 -3.67 14.80
N GLN A 227 -13.02 -2.88 15.06
CA GLN A 227 -12.91 -1.49 14.60
C GLN A 227 -11.89 -1.36 13.47
N ASN A 228 -10.73 -1.95 13.64
CA ASN A 228 -9.67 -1.98 12.64
C ASN A 228 -9.05 -3.37 12.62
N ILE A 229 -8.85 -3.93 11.43
CA ILE A 229 -8.26 -5.26 11.26
C ILE A 229 -7.32 -5.26 10.06
N PHE A 230 -6.20 -5.94 10.19
CA PHE A 230 -5.25 -6.17 9.11
C PHE A 230 -5.43 -7.58 8.57
N VAL A 231 -5.61 -7.70 7.27
CA VAL A 231 -5.82 -8.98 6.58
C VAL A 231 -4.62 -9.26 5.69
N THR A 232 -3.99 -10.41 5.90
CA THR A 232 -2.78 -10.81 5.18
C THR A 232 -2.91 -12.22 4.62
N HIS A 233 -2.18 -12.50 3.55
CA HIS A 233 -1.99 -13.87 3.07
C HIS A 233 -0.84 -14.59 3.83
N ASN A 234 -0.06 -13.87 4.60
CA ASN A 234 1.10 -14.39 5.31
C ASN A 234 0.69 -15.03 6.65
N GLU A 235 0.72 -16.36 6.70
CA GLU A 235 0.36 -17.12 7.91
C GLU A 235 1.26 -16.79 9.11
N THR A 236 2.53 -16.43 8.87
CA THR A 236 3.47 -16.05 9.94
C THR A 236 2.98 -14.80 10.65
N LEU A 237 2.52 -13.79 9.93
CA LEU A 237 1.96 -12.57 10.49
C LEU A 237 0.70 -12.87 11.32
N SER A 238 -0.25 -13.59 10.75
CA SER A 238 -1.46 -14.00 11.47
C SER A 238 -1.12 -14.73 12.78
N LYS A 239 -0.06 -15.54 12.78
CA LYS A 239 0.40 -16.27 13.96
C LYS A 239 1.05 -15.37 15.01
N VAL A 240 1.87 -14.39 14.59
CA VAL A 240 2.47 -13.40 15.51
C VAL A 240 1.37 -12.61 16.21
N SER A 241 0.32 -12.21 15.51
CA SER A 241 -0.82 -11.52 16.13
C SER A 241 -1.56 -12.38 17.17
N LYS A 242 -1.69 -13.69 16.94
CA LYS A 242 -2.25 -14.64 17.92
C LYS A 242 -1.35 -14.80 19.15
N ILE A 243 -0.02 -14.86 18.96
CA ILE A 243 0.95 -14.92 20.06
C ILE A 243 0.85 -13.64 20.89
N GLN A 244 0.82 -12.47 20.26
CA GLN A 244 0.66 -11.18 20.93
C GLN A 244 -0.61 -11.14 21.78
N LEU A 245 -1.72 -11.66 21.26
CA LEU A 245 -2.98 -11.77 21.97
C LEU A 245 -2.83 -12.65 23.23
N SER A 246 -2.13 -13.78 23.15
CA SER A 246 -1.92 -14.70 24.28
C SER A 246 -1.04 -14.09 25.37
N GLU A 247 -0.05 -13.29 25.01
CA GLU A 247 0.84 -12.59 25.94
C GLU A 247 0.15 -11.46 26.70
N SER A 248 -0.88 -10.83 26.11
CA SER A 248 -1.62 -9.74 26.75
C SER A 248 -2.51 -10.16 27.93
N GLY A 249 -2.54 -11.45 28.29
CA GLY A 249 -3.29 -11.97 29.44
C GLY A 249 -4.82 -11.90 29.30
N SER A 250 -5.31 -11.50 28.13
CA SER A 250 -6.74 -11.49 27.80
C SER A 250 -7.28 -12.91 27.84
N LYS A 251 -8.60 -13.10 28.07
CA LYS A 251 -9.25 -14.41 27.92
C LYS A 251 -9.13 -14.84 26.45
N VAL A 252 -8.02 -15.47 26.12
CA VAL A 252 -7.47 -15.72 24.76
C VAL A 252 -8.43 -16.49 23.88
N GLU A 253 -9.31 -17.31 24.46
CA GLU A 253 -10.20 -18.20 23.73
C GLU A 253 -11.33 -17.50 22.96
N ALA A 254 -11.62 -16.23 23.28
CA ALA A 254 -12.73 -15.48 22.66
C ALA A 254 -12.35 -14.18 21.95
N ALA A 255 -11.06 -13.81 21.94
CA ALA A 255 -10.63 -12.55 21.31
C ALA A 255 -10.20 -12.76 19.85
N ILE A 256 -10.56 -11.81 18.99
CA ILE A 256 -10.16 -11.79 17.57
C ILE A 256 -8.85 -11.01 17.47
N PRO A 257 -7.77 -11.62 16.93
CA PRO A 257 -6.53 -10.91 16.69
C PRO A 257 -6.73 -9.74 15.71
N PHE A 258 -5.99 -8.66 15.88
CA PHE A 258 -6.08 -7.51 14.96
C PHE A 258 -5.44 -7.80 13.58
N CYS A 259 -4.66 -8.86 13.46
CA CYS A 259 -4.17 -9.37 12.16
C CYS A 259 -4.63 -10.82 11.98
N VAL A 260 -5.27 -11.08 10.86
CA VAL A 260 -5.83 -12.39 10.50
C VAL A 260 -5.46 -12.79 9.08
N SER A 261 -5.48 -14.10 8.81
CA SER A 261 -5.30 -14.56 7.44
C SER A 261 -6.52 -14.24 6.57
N ASP A 262 -6.29 -14.03 5.27
CA ASP A 262 -7.33 -13.85 4.25
C ASP A 262 -8.32 -15.02 4.20
N VAL A 263 -7.83 -16.23 4.43
CA VAL A 263 -8.67 -17.44 4.52
C VAL A 263 -9.62 -17.37 5.71
N PHE A 264 -9.10 -17.01 6.90
CA PHE A 264 -9.94 -16.86 8.09
C PHE A 264 -10.94 -15.72 7.91
N TRP A 265 -10.49 -14.57 7.37
CA TRP A 265 -11.34 -13.43 7.09
C TRP A 265 -12.45 -13.76 6.09
N GLY A 266 -12.10 -14.42 4.98
CA GLY A 266 -13.06 -14.90 3.99
C GLY A 266 -14.11 -15.82 4.60
N ASN A 267 -13.70 -16.77 5.44
CA ASN A 267 -14.61 -17.66 6.14
C ASN A 267 -15.60 -16.88 7.03
N LEU A 268 -15.13 -15.84 7.75
CA LEU A 268 -15.99 -14.98 8.56
C LEU A 268 -17.01 -14.22 7.71
N ILE A 269 -16.59 -13.62 6.61
CA ILE A 269 -17.46 -12.87 5.71
C ILE A 269 -18.53 -13.79 5.10
N TRP A 270 -18.14 -14.97 4.61
CA TRP A 270 -19.07 -15.88 3.91
C TRP A 270 -19.95 -16.72 4.82
N ALA A 271 -19.60 -16.85 6.09
CA ALA A 271 -20.48 -17.51 7.07
C ALA A 271 -21.89 -16.91 7.15
N ASN A 272 -22.03 -15.69 6.64
CA ASN A 272 -23.27 -14.93 6.69
C ASN A 272 -24.15 -15.08 5.44
N SER A 273 -23.66 -15.80 4.44
CA SER A 273 -24.38 -16.09 3.20
C SER A 273 -24.22 -17.55 2.86
N SER A 274 -25.32 -18.30 2.89
CA SER A 274 -25.31 -19.72 2.53
C SER A 274 -24.86 -19.96 1.07
N GLU A 275 -25.22 -19.04 0.17
CA GLU A 275 -24.79 -19.07 -1.23
C GLU A 275 -23.30 -18.78 -1.37
N SER A 276 -22.81 -17.77 -0.68
CA SER A 276 -21.39 -17.42 -0.67
C SER A 276 -20.51 -18.51 -0.03
N LEU A 277 -21.02 -19.26 0.94
CA LEU A 277 -20.26 -20.30 1.62
C LEU A 277 -19.98 -21.50 0.69
N SER A 278 -20.96 -21.93 -0.13
CA SER A 278 -20.75 -22.99 -1.14
C SER A 278 -19.73 -22.56 -2.20
N ILE A 279 -19.87 -21.34 -2.72
CA ILE A 279 -18.90 -20.77 -3.68
C ILE A 279 -17.49 -20.69 -3.07
N ALA A 280 -17.39 -20.26 -1.81
CA ALA A 280 -16.14 -20.19 -1.08
C ALA A 280 -15.48 -21.57 -0.91
N GLY A 281 -16.25 -22.61 -0.62
CA GLY A 281 -15.77 -23.98 -0.51
C GLY A 281 -15.14 -24.47 -1.81
N LYS A 282 -15.84 -24.28 -2.93
CA LYS A 282 -15.32 -24.61 -4.27
C LYS A 282 -14.07 -23.83 -4.62
N GLN A 283 -14.09 -22.50 -4.43
CA GLN A 283 -12.95 -21.64 -4.71
C GLN A 283 -11.73 -21.99 -3.85
N ARG A 284 -11.93 -22.29 -2.57
CA ARG A 284 -10.86 -22.77 -1.68
C ARG A 284 -10.26 -24.09 -2.17
N LEU A 285 -11.10 -25.03 -2.60
CA LEU A 285 -10.64 -26.29 -3.16
C LEU A 285 -9.80 -26.06 -4.40
N MET A 286 -10.32 -25.28 -5.36
CA MET A 286 -9.59 -24.94 -6.60
C MET A 286 -8.29 -24.21 -6.33
N THR A 287 -8.25 -23.35 -5.32
CA THR A 287 -7.03 -22.67 -4.86
C THR A 287 -5.97 -23.66 -4.36
N ILE A 288 -6.37 -24.63 -3.55
CA ILE A 288 -5.45 -25.68 -3.04
C ILE A 288 -4.93 -26.53 -4.20
N VAL A 289 -5.81 -26.90 -5.12
CA VAL A 289 -5.45 -27.67 -6.32
C VAL A 289 -4.46 -26.88 -7.17
N ALA A 290 -4.76 -25.61 -7.48
CA ALA A 290 -3.89 -24.78 -8.30
C ALA A 290 -2.51 -24.57 -7.65
N ALA A 291 -2.47 -24.34 -6.34
CA ALA A 291 -1.20 -24.18 -5.61
C ALA A 291 -0.29 -25.42 -5.66
N ALA A 292 -0.87 -26.62 -5.75
CA ALA A 292 -0.08 -27.85 -5.87
C ALA A 292 0.55 -28.03 -7.26
N PHE A 293 0.08 -27.28 -8.26
CA PHE A 293 0.66 -27.27 -9.61
C PHE A 293 1.68 -26.15 -9.81
N GLU A 294 1.94 -25.34 -8.80
CA GLU A 294 3.04 -24.36 -8.84
C GLU A 294 4.34 -25.00 -8.34
N PRO A 295 5.49 -24.66 -8.95
CA PRO A 295 6.78 -25.16 -8.46
C PRO A 295 7.10 -24.59 -7.08
N THR A 296 7.52 -25.45 -6.17
CA THR A 296 7.96 -24.99 -4.84
C THR A 296 9.26 -24.20 -4.93
N VAL A 297 9.50 -23.30 -3.98
CA VAL A 297 10.76 -22.52 -3.90
C VAL A 297 11.98 -23.44 -3.93
N ALA A 298 11.91 -24.60 -3.25
CA ALA A 298 12.98 -25.58 -3.24
C ALA A 298 13.26 -26.19 -4.62
N VAL A 299 12.23 -26.47 -5.41
CA VAL A 299 12.36 -26.98 -6.80
C VAL A 299 12.92 -25.88 -7.70
N LEU A 300 12.44 -24.63 -7.56
CA LEU A 300 12.97 -23.50 -8.34
C LEU A 300 14.45 -23.20 -8.02
N HIS A 301 14.81 -23.28 -6.74
CA HIS A 301 16.21 -23.11 -6.32
C HIS A 301 17.10 -24.19 -6.93
N ARG A 302 16.65 -25.45 -6.90
CA ARG A 302 17.38 -26.57 -7.50
C ARG A 302 17.53 -26.41 -9.03
N LEU A 303 16.45 -25.99 -9.71
CA LEU A 303 16.48 -25.65 -11.12
C LEU A 303 17.55 -24.57 -11.40
N LYS A 304 17.55 -23.49 -10.64
CA LYS A 304 18.49 -22.37 -10.79
C LYS A 304 19.94 -22.83 -10.62
N GLU A 305 20.24 -23.57 -9.55
CA GLU A 305 21.58 -24.09 -9.29
C GLU A 305 22.09 -24.96 -10.45
N GLU A 306 21.25 -25.86 -10.95
CA GLU A 306 21.65 -26.76 -12.02
C GLU A 306 21.80 -26.01 -13.35
N LEU A 307 20.92 -25.06 -13.66
CA LEU A 307 21.06 -24.23 -14.86
C LEU A 307 22.34 -23.38 -14.83
N ASP A 308 22.69 -22.79 -13.68
CA ASP A 308 23.94 -22.03 -13.52
C ASP A 308 25.19 -22.91 -13.72
N LYS A 309 25.14 -24.16 -13.28
CA LYS A 309 26.19 -25.14 -13.51
C LYS A 309 26.31 -25.52 -14.99
N LEU A 310 25.19 -25.87 -15.61
CA LEU A 310 25.15 -26.25 -17.04
C LEU A 310 25.54 -25.09 -17.96
N GLU A 311 25.19 -23.85 -17.62
CA GLU A 311 25.61 -22.64 -18.35
C GLU A 311 27.14 -22.44 -18.26
N LYS A 312 27.73 -22.56 -17.06
CA LYS A 312 29.19 -22.48 -16.85
C LYS A 312 29.95 -23.58 -17.61
N GLU A 313 29.38 -24.76 -17.74
CA GLU A 313 29.91 -25.88 -18.47
C GLU A 313 29.67 -25.78 -20.00
N ASN A 314 29.01 -24.72 -20.49
CA ASN A 314 28.57 -24.52 -21.87
C ASN A 314 27.70 -25.67 -22.44
N LYS A 315 26.97 -26.37 -21.57
CA LYS A 315 26.08 -27.48 -21.96
C LYS A 315 24.67 -27.00 -22.34
N ILE A 316 24.31 -25.77 -21.95
CA ILE A 316 23.03 -25.15 -22.25
C ILE A 316 23.23 -23.68 -22.62
N THR A 317 22.43 -23.15 -23.54
CA THR A 317 22.49 -21.73 -23.92
C THR A 317 21.76 -20.83 -22.91
N LYS A 318 22.14 -19.55 -22.87
CA LYS A 318 21.51 -18.54 -22.01
C LYS A 318 20.01 -18.41 -22.30
N GLU A 319 19.62 -18.50 -23.57
CA GLU A 319 18.23 -18.44 -24.00
C GLU A 319 17.44 -19.62 -23.45
N ASN A 320 17.98 -20.84 -23.53
CA ASN A 320 17.35 -22.03 -22.97
C ASN A 320 17.29 -21.98 -21.43
N CYS A 321 18.33 -21.46 -20.77
CA CYS A 321 18.31 -21.20 -19.32
C CYS A 321 17.21 -20.22 -18.94
N TYR A 322 17.10 -19.10 -19.67
CA TYR A 322 16.04 -18.12 -19.43
C TYR A 322 14.65 -18.73 -19.69
N PHE A 323 14.48 -19.43 -20.81
CA PHE A 323 13.24 -20.12 -21.14
C PHE A 323 12.79 -21.06 -20.03
N LEU A 324 13.66 -21.92 -19.52
CA LEU A 324 13.33 -22.87 -18.46
C LEU A 324 12.95 -22.20 -17.14
N LYS A 325 13.47 -21.00 -16.86
CA LYS A 325 13.17 -20.22 -15.66
C LYS A 325 11.92 -19.35 -15.77
N SER A 326 11.55 -18.95 -16.98
CA SER A 326 10.56 -17.89 -17.23
C SER A 326 9.32 -18.36 -17.98
N ASN A 327 9.37 -19.51 -18.64
CA ASN A 327 8.25 -19.99 -19.45
C ASN A 327 7.28 -20.85 -18.63
N ARG A 328 6.00 -20.53 -18.67
CA ARG A 328 4.95 -21.22 -17.91
C ARG A 328 4.92 -22.72 -18.22
N MET A 329 4.99 -23.11 -19.51
CA MET A 329 4.97 -24.50 -19.92
C MET A 329 6.16 -25.29 -19.38
N ALA A 330 7.36 -24.67 -19.34
CA ALA A 330 8.55 -25.29 -18.79
C ALA A 330 8.41 -25.52 -17.27
N LEU A 331 7.84 -24.58 -16.56
CA LEU A 331 7.60 -24.69 -15.12
C LEU A 331 6.50 -25.68 -14.78
N ASP A 332 5.41 -25.73 -15.56
CA ASP A 332 4.39 -26.76 -15.42
C ASP A 332 4.96 -28.17 -15.66
N MET A 333 5.84 -28.32 -16.66
CA MET A 333 6.53 -29.58 -16.90
C MET A 333 7.51 -29.94 -15.77
N LEU A 334 8.18 -28.95 -15.21
CA LEU A 334 9.06 -29.14 -14.04
C LEU A 334 8.25 -29.71 -12.85
N VAL A 335 7.09 -29.13 -12.56
CA VAL A 335 6.23 -29.64 -11.47
C VAL A 335 5.74 -31.06 -11.77
N ARG A 336 5.36 -31.36 -13.00
CA ARG A 336 4.94 -32.72 -13.40
C ARG A 336 6.06 -33.75 -13.22
N ILE A 337 7.31 -33.41 -13.56
CA ILE A 337 8.46 -34.32 -13.42
C ILE A 337 8.82 -34.50 -11.94
N THR A 338 8.86 -33.40 -11.17
CA THR A 338 9.29 -33.43 -9.78
C THR A 338 8.18 -33.75 -8.79
N GLU A 339 6.92 -33.71 -9.23
CA GLU A 339 5.73 -33.77 -8.34
C GLU A 339 5.83 -32.74 -7.18
N GLY A 340 6.46 -31.59 -7.44
CA GLY A 340 6.70 -30.52 -6.45
C GLY A 340 7.78 -30.82 -5.41
N ASP A 341 8.50 -31.96 -5.52
CA ASP A 341 9.52 -32.40 -4.60
C ASP A 341 10.93 -32.20 -5.18
N ALA A 342 11.74 -31.35 -4.56
CA ALA A 342 13.10 -31.07 -4.98
C ALA A 342 14.03 -32.29 -4.97
N SER A 343 13.72 -33.34 -4.18
CA SER A 343 14.51 -34.57 -4.14
C SER A 343 14.38 -35.41 -5.43
N LYS A 344 13.32 -35.18 -6.20
CA LYS A 344 13.10 -35.83 -7.50
C LYS A 344 13.76 -35.12 -8.67
N PHE A 345 14.30 -33.93 -8.44
CA PHE A 345 15.03 -33.18 -9.45
C PHE A 345 16.38 -33.86 -9.71
N THR A 346 16.71 -34.12 -10.96
CA THR A 346 17.96 -34.73 -11.41
C THR A 346 18.70 -33.80 -12.36
N ASP A 347 19.98 -34.03 -12.57
CA ASP A 347 20.83 -33.25 -13.51
C ASP A 347 20.28 -33.35 -14.97
N SER A 348 19.49 -34.39 -15.30
CA SER A 348 18.83 -34.54 -16.60
C SER A 348 17.52 -33.76 -16.73
N THR A 349 16.91 -33.33 -15.61
CA THR A 349 15.59 -32.69 -15.60
C THR A 349 15.45 -31.50 -16.55
N PRO A 350 16.42 -30.56 -16.66
CA PRO A 350 16.33 -29.46 -17.64
C PRO A 350 16.22 -29.93 -19.08
N PHE A 351 16.97 -30.98 -19.44
CA PHE A 351 16.97 -31.54 -20.80
C PHE A 351 15.66 -32.31 -21.08
N GLU A 352 15.17 -33.07 -20.10
CA GLU A 352 13.89 -33.76 -20.20
C GLU A 352 12.72 -32.79 -20.43
N ILE A 353 12.75 -31.61 -19.77
CA ILE A 353 11.76 -30.56 -20.00
C ILE A 353 11.84 -30.06 -21.43
N LEU A 354 13.05 -29.70 -21.90
CA LEU A 354 13.25 -29.20 -23.27
C LEU A 354 12.82 -30.23 -24.32
N ASP A 355 13.16 -31.51 -24.12
CA ASP A 355 12.83 -32.57 -25.07
C ASP A 355 11.33 -32.86 -25.10
N LYS A 356 10.65 -32.85 -23.94
CA LYS A 356 9.20 -33.00 -23.87
C LYS A 356 8.47 -31.85 -24.54
N ILE A 357 8.88 -30.60 -24.28
CA ILE A 357 8.29 -29.42 -24.93
C ILE A 357 8.51 -29.49 -26.45
N ARG A 358 9.71 -29.88 -26.90
CA ARG A 358 10.00 -30.04 -28.33
C ARG A 358 9.16 -31.15 -28.95
N SER A 359 8.95 -32.27 -28.24
CA SER A 359 8.12 -33.38 -28.73
C SER A 359 6.64 -32.97 -28.80
N GLU A 360 6.11 -32.31 -27.78
CA GLU A 360 4.75 -31.79 -27.77
C GLU A 360 4.52 -30.77 -28.91
N ALA A 361 5.46 -29.81 -29.08
CA ALA A 361 5.42 -28.85 -30.18
C ALA A 361 5.53 -29.51 -31.56
N LYS A 362 6.33 -30.58 -31.67
CA LYS A 362 6.43 -31.37 -32.92
C LYS A 362 5.17 -32.15 -33.21
N ASP A 363 4.57 -32.72 -32.19
CA ASP A 363 3.30 -33.49 -32.34
C ASP A 363 2.13 -32.56 -32.67
N GLU A 364 2.09 -31.35 -32.08
CA GLU A 364 1.15 -30.29 -32.46
C GLU A 364 1.42 -29.79 -33.88
N GLY A 365 2.69 -29.52 -34.24
CA GLY A 365 3.07 -29.16 -35.61
C GLY A 365 2.71 -30.21 -36.65
N ILE A 366 2.88 -31.52 -36.33
CA ILE A 366 2.51 -32.61 -37.21
C ILE A 366 0.96 -32.73 -37.35
N LYS A 367 0.22 -32.48 -36.31
CA LYS A 367 -1.26 -32.41 -36.34
C LYS A 367 -1.73 -31.19 -37.16
N GLU A 368 -1.08 -30.04 -36.99
CA GLU A 368 -1.42 -28.85 -37.76
C GLU A 368 -1.00 -28.93 -39.23
N GLU A 369 0.16 -29.55 -39.53
CA GLU A 369 0.64 -29.72 -40.90
C GLU A 369 -0.26 -30.66 -41.73
N LYS A 370 -0.94 -31.63 -41.11
CA LYS A 370 -1.92 -32.48 -41.77
C LYS A 370 -3.25 -31.78 -42.09
N VAL A 371 -3.53 -30.67 -41.47
CA VAL A 371 -4.80 -29.92 -41.62
C VAL A 371 -4.64 -28.66 -42.50
N ARG A 372 -3.41 -28.19 -42.73
CA ARG A 372 -3.18 -26.94 -43.45
C ARG A 372 -2.70 -27.13 -44.88
N ASN A 373 -3.65 -27.03 -45.81
CA ASN A 373 -3.32 -26.75 -47.20
C ASN A 373 -2.90 -25.25 -47.34
N GLU A 374 -2.05 -24.97 -48.33
CA GLU A 374 -1.41 -23.63 -48.52
C GLU A 374 -2.42 -22.46 -48.65
N THR A 375 -3.67 -22.70 -48.99
CA THR A 375 -4.74 -21.70 -49.02
C THR A 375 -5.13 -21.14 -47.64
N GLU A 376 -5.12 -21.96 -46.59
CA GLU A 376 -5.41 -21.49 -45.23
C GLU A 376 -4.28 -20.60 -44.66
N LYS A 377 -3.04 -20.88 -45.02
CA LYS A 377 -1.91 -20.04 -44.59
C LYS A 377 -2.05 -18.59 -45.07
N HIS A 378 -2.57 -18.38 -46.27
CA HIS A 378 -2.75 -17.04 -46.82
C HIS A 378 -3.93 -16.31 -46.19
N GLU A 379 -5.04 -17.03 -45.94
CA GLU A 379 -6.21 -16.46 -45.24
C GLU A 379 -5.92 -16.15 -43.78
N ILE A 380 -5.21 -17.04 -43.08
CA ILE A 380 -4.79 -16.81 -41.69
C ILE A 380 -3.82 -15.64 -41.59
N ARG A 381 -2.90 -15.51 -42.52
CA ARG A 381 -1.99 -14.37 -42.54
C ARG A 381 -2.75 -13.06 -42.77
N LYS A 382 -3.67 -13.01 -43.72
CA LYS A 382 -4.51 -11.83 -43.96
C LYS A 382 -5.46 -11.55 -42.79
N ALA A 383 -6.00 -12.58 -42.14
CA ALA A 383 -6.80 -12.43 -40.95
C ALA A 383 -5.97 -11.92 -39.76
N HIS A 384 -4.75 -12.40 -39.61
CA HIS A 384 -3.82 -11.93 -38.58
C HIS A 384 -3.41 -10.48 -38.80
N GLU A 385 -3.01 -10.12 -40.02
CA GLU A 385 -2.67 -8.75 -40.39
C GLU A 385 -3.86 -7.78 -40.21
N LYS A 386 -5.09 -8.25 -40.50
CA LYS A 386 -6.31 -7.50 -40.25
C LYS A 386 -6.58 -7.33 -38.75
N LEU A 387 -6.41 -8.38 -37.96
CA LEU A 387 -6.57 -8.36 -36.50
C LEU A 387 -5.51 -7.46 -35.83
N GLU A 388 -4.27 -7.53 -36.29
CA GLU A 388 -3.22 -6.61 -35.85
C GLU A 388 -3.57 -5.16 -36.19
N CYS A 389 -4.07 -4.92 -37.40
CA CYS A 389 -4.49 -3.57 -37.80
C CYS A 389 -5.65 -3.07 -36.92
N GLU A 390 -6.66 -3.90 -36.67
CA GLU A 390 -7.79 -3.58 -35.78
C GLU A 390 -7.32 -3.35 -34.33
N HIS A 391 -6.33 -4.13 -33.86
CA HIS A 391 -5.74 -3.97 -32.55
C HIS A 391 -4.97 -2.65 -32.44
N GLU A 392 -4.12 -2.34 -33.42
CA GLU A 392 -3.38 -1.07 -33.47
C GLU A 392 -4.32 0.14 -33.62
N GLU A 393 -5.41 0.03 -34.40
CA GLU A 393 -6.44 1.08 -34.49
C GLU A 393 -7.18 1.29 -33.15
N LYS A 394 -7.42 0.20 -32.42
CA LYS A 394 -8.02 0.28 -31.07
C LYS A 394 -7.06 0.89 -30.07
N TYR A 395 -5.79 0.51 -30.15
CA TYR A 395 -4.72 1.09 -29.34
C TYR A 395 -4.55 2.58 -29.62
N LEU A 396 -4.57 2.97 -30.89
CA LEU A 396 -4.52 4.40 -31.28
C LEU A 396 -5.69 5.20 -30.69
N LYS A 397 -6.91 4.64 -30.72
CA LYS A 397 -8.08 5.28 -30.09
C LYS A 397 -7.92 5.41 -28.56
N GLN A 398 -7.31 4.43 -27.92
CA GLN A 398 -7.01 4.51 -26.48
C GLN A 398 -5.99 5.63 -26.19
N LEU A 399 -4.91 5.71 -26.97
CA LEU A 399 -3.94 6.80 -26.85
C LEU A 399 -4.54 8.19 -27.10
N GLU A 400 -5.48 8.31 -28.05
CA GLU A 400 -6.21 9.55 -28.29
C GLU A 400 -7.16 9.92 -27.15
N GLN A 401 -7.74 8.91 -26.49
CA GLN A 401 -8.54 9.13 -25.28
C GLN A 401 -7.65 9.55 -24.11
N GLU A 402 -6.56 8.85 -23.89
CA GLU A 402 -5.57 9.18 -22.84
C GLU A 402 -5.04 10.60 -23.00
N LYS A 403 -4.77 11.03 -24.25
CA LYS A 403 -4.38 12.42 -24.50
C LYS A 403 -5.44 13.41 -24.04
N ARG A 404 -6.73 13.13 -24.34
CA ARG A 404 -7.83 14.00 -23.90
C ARG A 404 -7.92 14.06 -22.37
N ASP A 405 -7.68 12.94 -21.71
CA ASP A 405 -7.72 12.85 -20.26
C ASP A 405 -6.55 13.62 -19.63
N ILE A 406 -5.35 13.50 -20.20
CA ILE A 406 -4.17 14.28 -19.81
C ILE A 406 -4.44 15.79 -20.00
N ASP A 407 -4.99 16.19 -21.12
CA ASP A 407 -5.32 17.59 -21.41
C ASP A 407 -6.35 18.14 -20.41
N ALA A 408 -7.35 17.33 -20.05
CA ALA A 408 -8.36 17.68 -19.04
C ALA A 408 -7.73 17.83 -17.64
N GLN A 409 -6.85 16.91 -17.25
CA GLN A 409 -6.11 16.99 -15.99
C GLN A 409 -5.20 18.22 -15.94
N TYR A 410 -4.53 18.54 -17.05
CA TYR A 410 -3.69 19.72 -17.16
C TYR A 410 -4.50 21.00 -16.94
N GLN A 411 -5.67 21.12 -17.57
CA GLN A 411 -6.59 22.25 -17.37
C GLN A 411 -7.11 22.35 -15.93
N SER A 412 -7.43 21.19 -15.32
CA SER A 412 -7.84 21.14 -13.91
C SER A 412 -6.76 21.65 -12.98
N LEU A 413 -5.51 21.20 -13.17
CA LEU A 413 -4.35 21.66 -12.39
C LEU A 413 -4.04 23.15 -12.61
N ASP A 414 -4.28 23.68 -13.79
CA ASP A 414 -4.18 25.13 -14.05
C ASP A 414 -5.23 25.92 -13.25
N GLY A 415 -6.44 25.42 -13.21
CA GLY A 415 -7.51 26.01 -12.39
C GLY A 415 -7.19 25.97 -10.90
N GLU A 416 -6.66 24.84 -10.40
CA GLU A 416 -6.25 24.67 -9.01
C GLU A 416 -5.07 25.58 -8.67
N LYS A 417 -4.04 25.65 -9.53
CA LYS A 417 -2.90 26.54 -9.37
C LYS A 417 -3.35 28.00 -9.26
N ALA A 418 -4.22 28.45 -10.18
CA ALA A 418 -4.72 29.83 -10.17
C ALA A 418 -5.54 30.14 -8.90
N ARG A 419 -6.25 29.16 -8.33
CA ARG A 419 -6.95 29.29 -7.04
C ARG A 419 -5.97 29.45 -5.89
N LEU A 420 -4.97 28.57 -5.80
CA LEU A 420 -3.95 28.60 -4.75
C LEU A 420 -3.10 29.85 -4.81
N ASP A 421 -2.75 30.33 -6.00
CA ASP A 421 -2.01 31.58 -6.16
C ASP A 421 -2.83 32.79 -5.65
N LYS A 422 -4.13 32.84 -5.96
CA LYS A 422 -5.03 33.87 -5.40
C LYS A 422 -5.16 33.76 -3.87
N GLU A 423 -5.24 32.55 -3.35
CA GLU A 423 -5.32 32.32 -1.91
C GLU A 423 -4.03 32.73 -1.21
N LYS A 424 -2.87 32.39 -1.79
CA LYS A 424 -1.54 32.82 -1.32
C LYS A 424 -1.42 34.34 -1.28
N GLU A 425 -1.89 35.03 -2.32
CA GLU A 425 -1.89 36.49 -2.33
C GLU A 425 -2.80 37.07 -1.25
N LYS A 426 -4.00 36.53 -1.05
CA LYS A 426 -4.90 36.95 0.04
C LYS A 426 -4.24 36.77 1.42
N LEU A 427 -3.59 35.62 1.65
CA LEU A 427 -2.89 35.38 2.91
C LEU A 427 -1.72 36.34 3.13
N LYS A 428 -0.94 36.65 2.09
CA LYS A 428 0.13 37.67 2.16
C LYS A 428 -0.41 39.06 2.45
N MET A 429 -1.55 39.42 1.87
CA MET A 429 -2.20 40.70 2.20
C MET A 429 -2.70 40.70 3.64
N CYS A 430 -3.33 39.64 4.08
CA CYS A 430 -3.78 39.46 5.46
C CYS A 430 -2.61 39.56 6.44
N GLN A 431 -1.46 38.96 6.14
CA GLN A 431 -0.26 39.08 6.96
C GLN A 431 0.21 40.52 7.09
N LYS A 432 0.22 41.30 6.00
CA LYS A 432 0.59 42.73 6.04
C LYS A 432 -0.36 43.52 6.94
N GLU A 433 -1.67 43.26 6.84
CA GLU A 433 -2.66 43.90 7.70
C GLU A 433 -2.48 43.48 9.18
N CYS A 434 -2.22 42.22 9.46
CA CYS A 434 -1.94 41.73 10.81
C CYS A 434 -0.71 42.42 11.41
N VAL A 435 0.36 42.58 10.64
CA VAL A 435 1.57 43.32 11.08
C VAL A 435 1.23 44.77 11.41
N GLN A 436 0.44 45.44 10.57
CA GLN A 436 0.02 46.81 10.84
C GLN A 436 -0.85 46.93 12.10
N LYS A 437 -1.84 46.02 12.27
CA LYS A 437 -2.70 45.96 13.47
C LYS A 437 -1.88 45.67 14.73
N ALA A 438 -0.93 44.75 14.66
CA ALA A 438 -0.05 44.39 15.77
C ALA A 438 0.84 45.60 16.17
N THR A 439 1.43 46.28 15.19
CA THR A 439 2.27 47.48 15.43
C THR A 439 1.48 48.58 16.14
N LYS A 440 0.27 48.93 15.60
CA LYS A 440 -0.59 49.92 16.22
C LYS A 440 -0.99 49.53 17.65
N ARG A 441 -1.33 48.26 17.89
CA ARG A 441 -1.72 47.77 19.22
C ARG A 441 -0.53 47.78 20.19
N CYS A 442 0.65 47.44 19.71
CA CYS A 442 1.88 47.52 20.50
C CYS A 442 2.19 48.95 20.93
N GLU A 443 2.02 49.94 20.04
CA GLU A 443 2.16 51.35 20.33
C GLU A 443 1.11 51.81 21.36
N HIS A 444 -0.15 51.42 21.22
CA HIS A 444 -1.18 51.75 22.20
C HIS A 444 -0.89 51.15 23.59
N ILE A 445 -0.43 49.91 23.66
CA ILE A 445 -0.05 49.27 24.94
C ILE A 445 1.09 50.03 25.59
N ARG A 446 2.11 50.42 24.81
CA ARG A 446 3.24 51.21 25.29
C ARG A 446 2.82 52.59 25.77
N MET A 447 1.94 53.27 25.02
CA MET A 447 1.38 54.57 25.44
C MET A 447 0.54 54.47 26.71
N ALA A 448 -0.33 53.45 26.79
CA ALA A 448 -1.14 53.21 27.98
C ALA A 448 -0.27 52.95 29.22
N PHE A 449 0.84 52.20 29.04
CA PHE A 449 1.79 51.94 30.12
C PHE A 449 2.54 53.22 30.55
N LEU A 450 2.98 54.05 29.62
CA LEU A 450 3.61 55.34 29.91
C LEU A 450 2.63 56.29 30.63
N ILE A 451 1.38 56.38 30.17
CA ILE A 451 0.32 57.15 30.83
C ILE A 451 0.08 56.63 32.24
N GLY A 452 0.04 55.29 32.42
CA GLY A 452 -0.10 54.68 33.74
C GLY A 452 1.02 55.05 34.71
N ILE A 453 2.27 55.07 34.25
CA ILE A 453 3.43 55.51 35.03
C ILE A 453 3.30 57.00 35.42
N VAL A 454 2.93 57.86 34.46
CA VAL A 454 2.77 59.29 34.71
C VAL A 454 1.64 59.53 35.71
N LEU A 455 0.48 58.91 35.52
CA LEU A 455 -0.63 59.02 36.47
C LEU A 455 -0.25 58.55 37.88
N TRP A 456 0.51 57.48 37.96
CA TRP A 456 0.96 56.93 39.22
C TRP A 456 1.97 57.88 39.90
N LEU A 457 2.92 58.46 39.14
CA LEU A 457 3.84 59.47 39.65
C LEU A 457 3.08 60.70 40.21
N ILE A 458 1.97 61.11 39.50
CA ILE A 458 1.13 62.22 39.97
C ILE A 458 0.44 61.82 41.28
N VAL A 459 -0.12 60.62 41.37
CA VAL A 459 -0.75 60.08 42.58
C VAL A 459 0.28 59.99 43.71
N GLY A 460 1.51 59.53 43.42
CA GLY A 460 2.62 59.49 44.36
C GLY A 460 2.95 60.84 44.93
N VAL A 461 3.07 61.84 44.06
CA VAL A 461 3.32 63.23 44.48
C VAL A 461 2.19 63.82 45.36
N VAL A 462 0.92 63.51 45.01
CA VAL A 462 -0.26 63.94 45.79
C VAL A 462 -0.27 63.26 47.16
N LEU A 463 0.07 61.97 47.23
CA LEU A 463 0.15 61.21 48.50
C LEU A 463 1.30 61.66 49.37
N LEU A 464 2.45 62.02 48.79
CA LEU A 464 3.59 62.66 49.46
C LEU A 464 3.14 63.93 50.20
N MET A 465 2.32 64.76 49.57
CA MET A 465 1.81 66.00 50.15
C MET A 465 0.81 65.81 51.30
N LYS A 466 0.17 64.61 51.44
CA LYS A 466 -0.85 64.36 52.43
C LYS A 466 -0.52 63.30 53.49
N PHE A 467 0.32 62.27 53.22
CA PHE A 467 0.52 61.13 54.14
C PHE A 467 1.91 60.50 53.99
N ASN A 468 2.89 60.89 54.84
CA ASN A 468 4.28 60.44 54.79
C ASN A 468 4.49 58.93 54.99
N VAL A 469 3.69 58.18 55.75
CA VAL A 469 3.89 56.77 56.06
C VAL A 469 3.27 55.86 54.98
N LEU A 470 2.11 56.21 54.45
CA LEU A 470 1.43 55.46 53.44
C LEU A 470 2.20 55.50 52.09
N TYR A 471 2.82 56.60 51.82
CA TYR A 471 3.66 56.84 50.62
C TYR A 471 4.85 55.90 50.53
N SER A 472 5.61 55.75 51.64
CA SER A 472 6.78 54.85 51.65
C SER A 472 6.40 53.39 51.35
N CYS A 473 5.22 52.93 51.83
CA CYS A 473 4.73 51.56 51.49
C CYS A 473 4.31 51.44 50.02
N VAL A 474 3.63 52.46 49.48
CA VAL A 474 3.17 52.47 48.09
C VAL A 474 4.37 52.61 47.12
N GLU A 475 5.37 53.42 47.44
CA GLU A 475 6.62 53.51 46.66
C GLU A 475 7.41 52.21 46.67
N LEU A 476 7.45 51.53 47.83
CA LEU A 476 8.18 50.29 47.96
C LEU A 476 7.52 49.20 47.13
N ILE A 477 6.21 49.11 47.18
CA ILE A 477 5.41 48.17 46.36
C ILE A 477 5.57 48.49 44.88
N PHE A 478 5.53 49.76 44.50
CA PHE A 478 5.69 50.12 43.09
C PHE A 478 7.13 49.97 42.61
N GLY A 479 8.11 50.36 43.42
CA GLY A 479 9.50 50.11 43.13
C GLY A 479 9.80 48.64 42.89
N ILE A 480 9.20 47.76 43.71
CA ILE A 480 9.25 46.30 43.51
C ILE A 480 8.57 45.92 42.19
N LEU A 481 7.38 46.45 41.90
CA LEU A 481 6.61 46.11 40.71
C LEU A 481 7.30 46.60 39.43
N VAL A 482 7.85 47.82 39.43
CA VAL A 482 8.66 48.39 38.33
C VAL A 482 9.97 47.61 38.17
N THR A 483 10.64 47.28 39.28
CA THR A 483 11.87 46.49 39.24
C THR A 483 11.62 45.08 38.75
N LEU A 484 10.48 44.46 39.10
CA LEU A 484 10.04 43.20 38.58
C LEU A 484 9.76 43.24 37.07
N ILE A 485 9.14 44.31 36.59
CA ILE A 485 8.84 44.49 35.16
C ILE A 485 10.12 44.74 34.33
N PHE A 486 11.12 45.48 34.90
CA PHE A 486 12.34 45.82 34.18
C PHE A 486 13.54 44.92 34.48
N ASN A 487 13.50 44.05 35.48
CA ASN A 487 14.61 43.17 35.85
C ASN A 487 14.26 41.70 35.72
N ASN A 488 14.61 41.13 34.58
CA ASN A 488 14.31 39.71 34.25
C ASN A 488 14.83 38.71 35.29
N LYS A 489 15.95 38.97 35.93
CA LYS A 489 16.53 38.07 36.94
C LYS A 489 15.75 38.09 38.26
N LEU A 490 15.20 39.25 38.64
CA LEU A 490 14.43 39.40 39.87
C LEU A 490 13.00 38.88 39.68
N ALA A 491 12.40 39.10 38.50
CA ALA A 491 11.10 38.60 38.13
C ALA A 491 11.08 37.06 38.09
N SER A 492 12.09 36.42 37.54
CA SER A 492 12.18 34.96 37.47
C SER A 492 12.40 34.30 38.85
N TRP A 493 12.93 35.04 39.82
CA TRP A 493 13.15 34.51 41.17
C TRP A 493 11.90 34.61 42.06
N ILE A 494 11.07 35.62 41.86
CA ILE A 494 9.89 35.91 42.71
C ILE A 494 8.63 35.26 42.14
N ILE A 495 8.51 35.23 40.82
CA ILE A 495 7.31 34.71 40.15
C ILE A 495 7.58 33.27 39.74
N LYS A 496 6.96 32.32 40.42
CA LYS A 496 7.09 30.87 40.11
C LYS A 496 6.19 30.41 38.94
N ASP A 497 5.29 31.28 38.48
CA ASP A 497 4.38 30.97 37.38
C ASP A 497 5.06 31.29 36.03
N ALA A 498 5.32 30.24 35.25
CA ALA A 498 6.02 30.32 33.96
C ALA A 498 5.26 31.16 32.92
N ASP A 499 3.93 31.14 32.93
CA ASP A 499 3.08 31.91 32.00
C ASP A 499 3.15 33.43 32.30
N LEU A 500 3.23 33.77 33.59
CA LEU A 500 3.36 35.16 34.01
C LEU A 500 4.76 35.74 33.75
N GLN A 501 5.80 34.92 33.92
CA GLN A 501 7.18 35.27 33.57
C GLN A 501 7.35 35.59 32.08
N GLU A 502 6.76 34.74 31.23
CA GLU A 502 6.79 34.93 29.78
C GLU A 502 6.07 36.23 29.36
N LYS A 503 4.92 36.53 29.95
CA LYS A 503 4.16 37.77 29.69
C LYS A 503 4.94 39.04 30.11
N ILE A 504 5.64 39.01 31.23
CA ILE A 504 6.46 40.14 31.69
C ILE A 504 7.67 40.33 30.76
N ALA A 505 8.35 39.26 30.37
CA ALA A 505 9.49 39.32 29.45
C ALA A 505 9.08 39.84 28.06
N LEU A 506 7.85 39.55 27.62
CA LEU A 506 7.29 40.07 26.36
C LEU A 506 7.05 41.60 26.44
N ILE A 507 6.60 42.16 27.58
CA ILE A 507 6.37 43.61 27.76
C ILE A 507 7.67 44.38 27.79
N GLN A 508 8.74 43.81 28.30
CA GLN A 508 10.07 44.44 28.41
C GLN A 508 10.77 44.64 27.06
N ASN A 509 10.48 43.79 26.09
CA ASN A 509 11.11 43.88 24.78
C ASN A 509 10.05 44.21 23.71
N TYR A 510 10.06 45.45 23.21
CA TYR A 510 9.12 45.91 22.18
C TYR A 510 9.04 44.97 20.95
N GLU A 511 10.19 44.53 20.48
CA GLU A 511 10.24 43.64 19.30
C GLU A 511 9.63 42.26 19.62
N LYS A 512 9.94 41.69 20.78
CA LYS A 512 9.33 40.42 21.21
C LYS A 512 7.81 40.53 21.43
N MET A 513 7.34 41.63 22.01
CA MET A 513 5.92 41.90 22.19
C MET A 513 5.22 42.05 20.84
N LYS A 514 5.84 42.76 19.92
CA LYS A 514 5.33 42.92 18.54
C LYS A 514 5.28 41.60 17.82
N GLU A 515 6.33 40.78 17.90
CA GLU A 515 6.37 39.45 17.33
C GLU A 515 5.27 38.52 17.90
N ALA A 516 5.09 38.54 19.22
CA ALA A 516 4.04 37.75 19.88
C ALA A 516 2.64 38.17 19.42
N LEU A 517 2.37 39.47 19.32
CA LEU A 517 1.11 40.00 18.80
C LEU A 517 0.91 39.66 17.33
N ILE A 518 1.94 39.75 16.50
CA ILE A 518 1.89 39.32 15.10
C ILE A 518 1.50 37.83 15.02
N LEU A 519 2.14 36.99 15.82
CA LEU A 519 1.87 35.54 15.85
C LEU A 519 0.44 35.25 16.31
N GLN A 520 -0.06 36.00 17.30
CA GLN A 520 -1.44 35.89 17.79
C GLN A 520 -2.45 36.31 16.71
N TYR A 521 -2.22 37.39 16.00
CA TYR A 521 -3.05 37.83 14.88
C TYR A 521 -2.99 36.81 13.72
N TYR A 522 -1.81 36.33 13.37
CA TYR A 522 -1.67 35.28 12.33
C TYR A 522 -2.50 34.03 12.66
N LYS A 523 -2.45 33.57 13.93
CA LYS A 523 -3.27 32.42 14.36
C LYS A 523 -4.76 32.71 14.29
N ARG A 524 -5.18 33.92 14.73
CA ARG A 524 -6.59 34.31 14.74
C ARG A 524 -7.19 34.44 13.36
N GLU A 525 -6.44 35.07 12.44
CA GLU A 525 -6.88 35.32 11.06
C GLU A 525 -6.54 34.15 10.12
N LYS A 526 -6.01 33.05 10.67
CA LYS A 526 -5.56 31.87 9.89
C LYS A 526 -4.65 32.25 8.72
N CYS A 527 -3.68 33.13 8.96
CA CYS A 527 -2.69 33.55 7.97
C CYS A 527 -1.25 33.32 8.45
N THR A 528 -1.03 32.20 9.13
CA THR A 528 0.27 31.82 9.68
C THR A 528 1.27 31.46 8.56
N LEU A 529 2.54 31.52 8.88
CA LEU A 529 3.59 31.09 7.95
C LEU A 529 3.39 29.63 7.52
N LYS A 530 2.86 28.80 8.44
CA LYS A 530 2.56 27.40 8.18
C LYS A 530 1.51 27.23 7.07
N GLU A 531 0.47 28.06 7.05
CA GLU A 531 -0.57 28.03 6.02
C GLU A 531 -0.01 28.44 4.66
N ILE A 532 0.83 29.48 4.61
CA ILE A 532 1.50 29.89 3.36
C ILE A 532 2.46 28.80 2.87
N MET A 533 3.26 28.21 3.77
CA MET A 533 4.16 27.11 3.41
C MET A 533 3.40 25.87 2.92
N GLN A 534 2.23 25.62 3.48
CA GLN A 534 1.37 24.53 3.02
C GLN A 534 0.88 24.77 1.59
N ILE A 535 0.42 25.99 1.27
CA ILE A 535 0.03 26.36 -0.09
C ILE A 535 1.25 26.31 -1.04
N GLU A 536 2.42 26.75 -0.61
CA GLU A 536 3.65 26.66 -1.41
C GLU A 536 4.04 25.20 -1.71
N LYS A 537 3.87 24.31 -0.73
CA LYS A 537 4.08 22.88 -0.92
C LYS A 537 3.06 22.29 -1.91
N GLN A 538 1.80 22.72 -1.83
CA GLN A 538 0.78 22.31 -2.79
C GLN A 538 1.08 22.84 -4.20
N LEU A 539 1.48 24.10 -4.33
CA LEU A 539 1.88 24.69 -5.60
C LEU A 539 3.08 23.99 -6.23
N SER A 540 4.08 23.63 -5.42
CA SER A 540 5.24 22.85 -5.90
C SER A 540 4.83 21.45 -6.34
N SER A 541 3.94 20.80 -5.61
CA SER A 541 3.37 19.51 -5.99
C SER A 541 2.59 19.59 -7.32
N ILE A 542 1.78 20.63 -7.49
CA ILE A 542 1.07 20.87 -8.76
C ILE A 542 2.05 21.07 -9.91
N GLN A 543 3.15 21.81 -9.69
CA GLN A 543 4.16 22.01 -10.72
C GLN A 543 4.80 20.70 -11.14
N VAL A 544 5.17 19.84 -10.19
CA VAL A 544 5.73 18.50 -10.46
C VAL A 544 4.73 17.64 -11.27
N LYS A 545 3.45 17.67 -10.88
CA LYS A 545 2.39 16.95 -11.62
C LYS A 545 2.24 17.47 -13.04
N LYS A 546 2.31 18.77 -13.26
CA LYS A 546 2.25 19.37 -14.60
C LYS A 546 3.43 18.98 -15.46
N ASP A 547 4.63 18.95 -14.88
CA ASP A 547 5.84 18.56 -15.59
C ASP A 547 5.76 17.07 -15.99
N ASP A 548 5.22 16.21 -15.10
CA ASP A 548 4.96 14.81 -15.43
C ASP A 548 3.90 14.65 -16.53
N LEU A 549 2.79 15.39 -16.46
CA LEU A 549 1.77 15.37 -17.50
C LEU A 549 2.33 15.85 -18.85
N ALA A 550 3.19 16.87 -18.86
CA ALA A 550 3.83 17.36 -20.08
C ALA A 550 4.75 16.28 -20.70
N ARG A 551 5.50 15.55 -19.86
CA ARG A 551 6.31 14.41 -20.30
C ARG A 551 5.42 13.30 -20.88
N ARG A 552 4.35 12.93 -20.19
CA ARG A 552 3.38 11.93 -20.67
C ARG A 552 2.70 12.33 -21.98
N THR A 553 2.41 13.61 -22.17
CA THR A 553 1.88 14.12 -23.45
C THR A 553 2.86 13.88 -24.59
N GLN A 554 4.15 14.13 -24.34
CA GLN A 554 5.20 13.88 -25.32
C GLN A 554 5.33 12.38 -25.64
N GLU A 555 5.39 11.54 -24.61
CA GLU A 555 5.48 10.07 -24.75
C GLU A 555 4.25 9.51 -25.48
N ASN A 556 3.04 9.97 -25.13
CA ASN A 556 1.81 9.57 -25.81
C ASN A 556 1.82 9.99 -27.29
N PHE A 557 2.32 11.20 -27.60
CA PHE A 557 2.46 11.66 -28.98
C PHE A 557 3.42 10.77 -29.80
N GLU A 558 4.55 10.40 -29.22
CA GLU A 558 5.52 9.50 -29.86
C GLU A 558 4.89 8.12 -30.13
N LYS A 559 4.19 7.56 -29.13
CA LYS A 559 3.45 6.29 -29.28
C LYS A 559 2.35 6.38 -30.36
N GLN A 560 1.63 7.49 -30.45
CA GLN A 560 0.64 7.72 -31.52
C GLN A 560 1.29 7.74 -32.90
N CYS A 561 2.44 8.38 -33.04
CA CYS A 561 3.20 8.39 -34.30
C CYS A 561 3.66 6.98 -34.69
N GLU A 562 4.15 6.20 -33.73
CA GLU A 562 4.56 4.82 -33.95
C GLU A 562 3.38 3.92 -34.35
N ALA A 563 2.26 3.99 -33.62
CA ALA A 563 1.04 3.23 -33.94
C ALA A 563 0.50 3.57 -35.34
N ARG A 564 0.47 4.86 -35.71
CA ARG A 564 0.07 5.28 -37.06
C ARG A 564 0.99 4.73 -38.14
N GLY A 565 2.31 4.74 -37.91
CA GLY A 565 3.28 4.15 -38.83
C GLY A 565 3.12 2.64 -38.98
N LYS A 566 2.76 1.91 -37.91
CA LYS A 566 2.45 0.47 -37.97
C LYS A 566 1.16 0.20 -38.74
N ILE A 567 0.10 0.96 -38.47
CA ILE A 567 -1.19 0.86 -39.19
C ILE A 567 -1.01 1.09 -40.68
N GLU A 568 -0.22 2.08 -41.09
CA GLU A 568 0.06 2.37 -42.48
C GLU A 568 0.80 1.24 -43.18
N LYS A 569 1.81 0.65 -42.50
CA LYS A 569 2.53 -0.54 -42.99
C LYS A 569 1.61 -1.75 -43.13
N LEU A 570 0.76 -2.03 -42.13
CA LEU A 570 -0.18 -3.15 -42.17
C LEU A 570 -1.26 -2.96 -43.26
N LYS A 571 -1.76 -1.73 -43.48
CA LYS A 571 -2.70 -1.46 -44.56
C LYS A 571 -2.09 -1.65 -45.93
N ASN A 572 -0.81 -1.27 -46.11
CA ASN A 572 -0.12 -1.47 -47.35
C ASN A 572 0.16 -2.96 -47.64
N SER A 573 0.47 -3.76 -46.59
CA SER A 573 0.66 -5.22 -46.73
C SER A 573 -0.65 -5.99 -47.02
N CYS A 574 -1.81 -5.44 -46.61
CA CYS A 574 -3.12 -6.03 -46.92
C CYS A 574 -3.60 -5.75 -48.39
N VAL A 575 -2.97 -4.80 -49.08
CA VAL A 575 -3.33 -4.45 -50.47
C VAL A 575 -2.50 -5.21 -51.50
N GLU A 576 -1.30 -5.70 -51.09
CA GLU A 576 -0.50 -6.68 -51.84
C GLU A 576 -0.93 -8.11 -51.55
#